data_e9c0aa49eeac5adc0d15b784eeabbb86
#
_entry.id   e9c0aa49eeac5adc0d15b784eeabbb86
#
_cell.length_a   1.000
_cell.length_b   1.000
_cell.length_c   1.000
_cell.angle_alpha   90.00
_cell.angle_beta   90.00
_cell.angle_gamma   90.00
#
_symmetry.space_group_name_H-M   'P 1'
#
loop_
_entity.id
_entity.type
_entity.pdbx_description
1 polymer ?
#
loop_
_entity_poly.entity_id
_entity_poly.type
_entity_poly.pdbx_seq_one_letter_code
_entity_poly.pdbx_strand_id
1 'polypeptide(L)'
;MKIGPFELPNALMAAPMAGVTDRPFRRLCKALGAGYAVSEMVTSRRDLWDSLKTSRRANHEGEAGPIAVQIAGTDEGMMAEAALHNIDRGAQIIDINMGCPAKKVCNKWAGSALMQDEGLALRIIEAVVEACAPRRVPVTLKMRTGWCQSHKNAVSLARAAEAAGVQMVTVHGRTREQGYGGQAEYDTIAAVKAALSIPVVANGDIDSPEKARQVLQATGADALMIGRAAQGRPWIFREVGHYLATGQHLAPPLVAEVKRLLLDHLQDHYGLYGEYSGVRSARKHIGWYVKSLPGGLDFRARMNTLDDCVAQSQAVADFFDELGLRMDRLPVLSASHPELEEHLELSP
;
A
#
# COMPACT_ATOMS: atom_id res chain seq x y z
N MET A 1 -6.10 17.56 3.81
CA MET A 1 -5.78 16.81 5.05
C MET A 1 -4.32 17.04 5.39
N LYS A 2 -3.96 17.12 6.70
CA LYS A 2 -2.57 17.36 7.13
C LYS A 2 -2.03 16.18 7.94
N ILE A 3 -0.74 15.90 7.78
CA ILE A 3 0.04 15.02 8.64
C ILE A 3 1.25 15.82 9.13
N GLY A 4 1.23 16.25 10.38
CA GLY A 4 2.21 17.21 10.89
C GLY A 4 2.28 18.48 10.04
N PRO A 5 3.46 18.86 9.53
CA PRO A 5 3.62 20.04 8.68
C PRO A 5 3.16 19.84 7.23
N PHE A 6 2.87 18.60 6.82
CA PHE A 6 2.59 18.25 5.41
C PHE A 6 1.11 18.36 5.10
N GLU A 7 0.76 19.19 4.14
CA GLU A 7 -0.58 19.22 3.54
C GLU A 7 -0.63 18.27 2.33
N LEU A 8 -1.52 17.30 2.38
CA LEU A 8 -1.69 16.35 1.29
C LEU A 8 -2.60 16.92 0.21
N PRO A 9 -2.31 16.69 -1.08
CA PRO A 9 -3.10 17.22 -2.20
C PRO A 9 -4.54 16.68 -2.24
N ASN A 10 -4.76 15.50 -1.70
CA ASN A 10 -6.09 14.89 -1.55
C ASN A 10 -6.08 13.81 -0.45
N ALA A 11 -7.24 13.18 -0.22
CA ALA A 11 -7.46 12.19 0.82
C ALA A 11 -7.37 10.74 0.31
N LEU A 12 -6.64 10.47 -0.77
CA LEU A 12 -6.44 9.13 -1.33
C LEU A 12 -5.00 8.67 -1.16
N MET A 13 -4.82 7.48 -0.60
CA MET A 13 -3.51 6.94 -0.23
C MET A 13 -3.26 5.56 -0.85
N ALA A 14 -2.03 5.33 -1.32
CA ALA A 14 -1.57 4.01 -1.70
C ALA A 14 -1.06 3.23 -0.48
N ALA A 15 -1.58 2.03 -0.28
CA ALA A 15 -1.24 1.18 0.87
C ALA A 15 0.16 0.55 0.74
N PRO A 16 0.91 0.41 1.85
CA PRO A 16 2.11 -0.39 1.89
C PRO A 16 1.79 -1.87 1.68
N MET A 17 2.28 -2.44 0.59
CA MET A 17 2.10 -3.86 0.23
C MET A 17 3.47 -4.49 -0.05
N ALA A 18 3.86 -5.49 0.75
CA ALA A 18 5.14 -6.15 0.61
C ALA A 18 5.33 -6.77 -0.79
N GLY A 19 6.44 -6.43 -1.43
CA GLY A 19 6.76 -6.85 -2.79
C GLY A 19 5.98 -6.11 -3.88
N VAL A 20 5.20 -5.07 -3.56
CA VAL A 20 4.37 -4.33 -4.53
C VAL A 20 4.63 -2.84 -4.47
N THR A 21 4.60 -2.24 -3.28
CA THR A 21 4.64 -0.78 -3.11
C THR A 21 6.10 -0.29 -3.05
N ASP A 22 6.89 -0.72 -4.03
CA ASP A 22 8.23 -0.22 -4.29
C ASP A 22 8.21 1.20 -4.88
N ARG A 23 9.36 1.81 -5.07
CA ARG A 23 9.46 3.17 -5.62
C ARG A 23 8.73 3.34 -6.96
N PRO A 24 8.94 2.46 -7.98
CA PRO A 24 8.23 2.57 -9.24
C PRO A 24 6.71 2.58 -9.08
N PHE A 25 6.16 1.69 -8.27
CA PHE A 25 4.72 1.61 -8.05
C PHE A 25 4.18 2.82 -7.28
N ARG A 26 4.88 3.32 -6.25
CA ARG A 26 4.46 4.53 -5.53
C ARG A 26 4.46 5.77 -6.42
N ARG A 27 5.51 5.95 -7.25
CA ARG A 27 5.57 7.05 -8.23
C ARG A 27 4.40 6.99 -9.20
N LEU A 28 4.11 5.80 -9.72
CA LEU A 28 2.97 5.57 -10.63
C LEU A 28 1.64 5.90 -9.96
N CYS A 29 1.39 5.42 -8.73
CA CYS A 29 0.16 5.74 -8.00
C CYS A 29 0.01 7.24 -7.74
N LYS A 30 1.08 7.93 -7.33
CA LYS A 30 1.07 9.38 -7.13
C LYS A 30 0.80 10.15 -8.43
N ALA A 31 1.43 9.76 -9.53
CA ALA A 31 1.17 10.35 -10.84
C ALA A 31 -0.28 10.18 -11.32
N LEU A 32 -0.96 9.15 -10.81
CA LEU A 32 -2.35 8.83 -11.16
C LEU A 32 -3.37 9.23 -10.07
N GLY A 33 -2.99 10.10 -9.14
CA GLY A 33 -3.92 10.77 -8.22
C GLY A 33 -3.88 10.30 -6.78
N ALA A 34 -2.98 9.40 -6.38
CA ALA A 34 -2.75 9.16 -4.95
C ALA A 34 -2.05 10.39 -4.33
N GLY A 35 -2.69 11.01 -3.35
CA GLY A 35 -2.12 12.15 -2.61
C GLY A 35 -1.00 11.76 -1.65
N TYR A 36 -0.89 10.47 -1.33
CA TYR A 36 0.10 9.94 -0.40
C TYR A 36 0.37 8.45 -0.69
N ALA A 37 1.59 8.03 -0.44
CA ALA A 37 1.98 6.63 -0.55
C ALA A 37 3.01 6.29 0.53
N VAL A 38 2.91 5.08 1.09
CA VAL A 38 3.82 4.58 2.13
C VAL A 38 4.71 3.49 1.52
N SER A 39 5.99 3.47 1.87
CA SER A 39 6.92 2.45 1.40
C SER A 39 6.51 1.05 1.85
N GLU A 40 7.09 0.02 1.24
CA GLU A 40 7.08 -1.31 1.85
C GLU A 40 7.71 -1.24 3.26
N MET A 41 7.28 -2.15 4.16
CA MET A 41 7.88 -2.21 5.49
C MET A 41 9.37 -2.56 5.43
N VAL A 42 10.20 -1.77 6.10
CA VAL A 42 11.61 -2.03 6.35
C VAL A 42 11.81 -2.56 7.76
N THR A 43 12.81 -3.40 7.94
CA THR A 43 13.09 -4.03 9.24
C THR A 43 13.78 -3.06 10.20
N SER A 44 13.47 -3.15 11.49
CA SER A 44 14.22 -2.45 12.55
C SER A 44 15.59 -3.09 12.83
N ARG A 45 15.88 -4.27 12.32
CA ARG A 45 17.16 -4.96 12.50
C ARG A 45 18.29 -4.27 11.76
N ARG A 46 19.23 -3.71 12.51
CA ARG A 46 20.39 -2.96 12.00
C ARG A 46 21.28 -3.79 11.06
N ASP A 47 21.48 -5.08 11.37
CA ASP A 47 22.29 -6.00 10.56
C ASP A 47 21.70 -6.28 9.15
N LEU A 48 20.47 -5.88 8.90
CA LEU A 48 19.77 -6.06 7.62
C LEU A 48 19.57 -4.75 6.83
N TRP A 49 19.99 -3.59 7.36
CA TRP A 49 19.72 -2.30 6.69
C TRP A 49 20.44 -2.17 5.36
N ASP A 50 21.69 -2.65 5.27
CA ASP A 50 22.49 -2.60 4.04
C ASP A 50 22.20 -3.76 3.07
N SER A 51 21.25 -4.64 3.41
CA SER A 51 20.81 -5.68 2.49
C SER A 51 20.15 -5.06 1.26
N LEU A 52 20.41 -5.63 0.08
CA LEU A 52 19.81 -5.19 -1.18
C LEU A 52 18.27 -5.12 -1.10
N LYS A 53 17.66 -6.03 -0.33
CA LYS A 53 16.22 -6.06 -0.13
C LYS A 53 15.72 -4.85 0.67
N THR A 54 16.38 -4.49 1.75
CA THR A 54 16.01 -3.34 2.59
C THR A 54 16.27 -2.03 1.84
N SER A 55 17.43 -1.91 1.18
CA SER A 55 17.79 -0.75 0.37
C SER A 55 16.75 -0.47 -0.72
N ARG A 56 16.29 -1.50 -1.46
CA ARG A 56 15.24 -1.35 -2.48
C ARG A 56 13.90 -0.91 -1.89
N ARG A 57 13.51 -1.43 -0.73
CA ARG A 57 12.26 -1.07 -0.05
C ARG A 57 12.25 0.36 0.48
N ALA A 58 13.38 0.80 1.01
CA ALA A 58 13.55 2.16 1.52
C ALA A 58 13.85 3.19 0.41
N ASN A 59 14.10 2.75 -0.83
CA ASN A 59 14.43 3.65 -1.93
C ASN A 59 13.25 4.56 -2.27
N HIS A 60 13.50 5.86 -2.30
CA HIS A 60 12.54 6.91 -2.66
C HIS A 60 13.14 7.98 -3.60
N GLU A 61 14.24 7.64 -4.27
CA GLU A 61 14.92 8.52 -5.21
C GLU A 61 13.98 9.03 -6.30
N GLY A 62 13.89 10.37 -6.45
CA GLY A 62 13.01 11.02 -7.42
C GLY A 62 11.51 10.88 -7.15
N GLU A 63 11.11 10.43 -5.95
CA GLU A 63 9.72 10.38 -5.54
C GLU A 63 9.26 11.76 -5.01
N ALA A 64 8.08 12.22 -5.41
CA ALA A 64 7.50 13.44 -4.87
C ALA A 64 7.15 13.26 -3.38
N GLY A 65 7.44 14.29 -2.57
CA GLY A 65 7.12 14.30 -1.13
C GLY A 65 5.60 14.41 -0.84
N PRO A 66 5.21 14.21 0.44
CA PRO A 66 6.05 13.76 1.54
C PRO A 66 6.46 12.29 1.41
N ILE A 67 7.70 12.00 1.78
CA ILE A 67 8.27 10.65 1.75
C ILE A 67 7.95 9.93 3.05
N ALA A 68 7.16 8.86 2.96
CA ALA A 68 6.80 8.04 4.11
C ALA A 68 7.47 6.67 4.07
N VAL A 69 8.18 6.34 5.13
CA VAL A 69 8.83 5.04 5.28
C VAL A 69 8.18 4.26 6.41
N GLN A 70 7.70 3.05 6.08
CA GLN A 70 7.11 2.16 7.07
C GLN A 70 8.18 1.28 7.71
N ILE A 71 8.24 1.27 9.04
CA ILE A 71 9.15 0.44 9.83
C ILE A 71 8.40 -0.67 10.57
N ALA A 72 9.06 -1.82 10.76
CA ALA A 72 8.50 -2.97 11.46
C ALA A 72 9.56 -3.65 12.35
N GLY A 73 9.18 -3.91 13.58
CA GLY A 73 10.02 -4.56 14.60
C GLY A 73 9.23 -4.87 15.85
N THR A 74 9.95 -5.31 16.91
CA THR A 74 9.37 -5.76 18.17
C THR A 74 10.09 -5.21 19.40
N ASP A 75 11.14 -4.47 19.19
CA ASP A 75 11.97 -3.88 20.23
C ASP A 75 11.91 -2.35 20.11
N GLU A 76 11.62 -1.68 21.21
CA GLU A 76 11.42 -0.23 21.26
C GLU A 76 12.68 0.54 20.83
N GLY A 77 13.87 0.12 21.32
CA GLY A 77 15.14 0.77 20.98
C GLY A 77 15.49 0.58 19.51
N MET A 78 15.36 -0.65 18.98
CA MET A 78 15.59 -0.92 17.56
C MET A 78 14.63 -0.19 16.65
N MET A 79 13.37 0.01 17.06
CA MET A 79 12.40 0.76 16.29
C MET A 79 12.70 2.26 16.28
N ALA A 80 13.14 2.83 17.40
CA ALA A 80 13.62 4.20 17.49
C ALA A 80 14.85 4.43 16.60
N GLU A 81 15.86 3.53 16.67
CA GLU A 81 17.02 3.59 15.78
C GLU A 81 16.65 3.47 14.30
N ALA A 82 15.70 2.59 13.95
CA ALA A 82 15.26 2.43 12.57
C ALA A 82 14.54 3.71 12.07
N ALA A 83 13.78 4.38 12.92
CA ALA A 83 13.16 5.65 12.59
C ALA A 83 14.23 6.71 12.26
N LEU A 84 15.21 6.92 13.13
CA LEU A 84 16.29 7.87 12.91
C LEU A 84 17.11 7.54 11.65
N HIS A 85 17.44 6.27 11.45
CA HIS A 85 18.16 5.80 10.27
C HIS A 85 17.45 6.15 8.95
N ASN A 86 16.13 5.98 8.91
CA ASN A 86 15.36 6.33 7.71
C ASN A 86 15.17 7.84 7.55
N ILE A 87 15.06 8.59 8.65
CA ILE A 87 15.04 10.07 8.63
C ILE A 87 16.35 10.61 8.04
N ASP A 88 17.49 10.08 8.47
CA ASP A 88 18.80 10.50 7.97
C ASP A 88 18.97 10.18 6.46
N ARG A 89 18.14 9.27 5.92
CA ARG A 89 18.06 8.94 4.49
C ARG A 89 16.95 9.66 3.74
N GLY A 90 16.27 10.62 4.36
CA GLY A 90 15.29 11.48 3.72
C GLY A 90 13.83 11.12 3.95
N ALA A 91 13.52 10.20 4.85
CA ALA A 91 12.14 9.99 5.27
C ALA A 91 11.60 11.24 5.96
N GLN A 92 10.44 11.70 5.54
CA GLN A 92 9.75 12.88 6.05
C GLN A 92 8.60 12.50 6.99
N ILE A 93 8.13 11.25 6.92
CA ILE A 93 7.11 10.66 7.80
C ILE A 93 7.58 9.24 8.13
N ILE A 94 7.48 8.85 9.38
CA ILE A 94 7.70 7.47 9.83
C ILE A 94 6.35 6.82 10.11
N ASP A 95 6.09 5.69 9.43
CA ASP A 95 4.88 4.90 9.64
C ASP A 95 5.21 3.61 10.39
N ILE A 96 4.49 3.33 11.46
CA ILE A 96 4.67 2.10 12.26
C ILE A 96 3.74 1.01 11.75
N ASN A 97 4.29 -0.17 11.43
CA ASN A 97 3.51 -1.33 11.00
C ASN A 97 3.00 -2.14 12.20
N MET A 98 1.71 -2.13 12.42
CA MET A 98 0.99 -3.04 13.33
C MET A 98 -0.16 -3.76 12.60
N GLY A 99 -0.02 -3.98 11.29
CA GLY A 99 -1.10 -4.56 10.48
C GLY A 99 -0.70 -5.77 9.63
N CYS A 100 0.58 -6.07 9.45
CA CYS A 100 1.04 -7.19 8.61
C CYS A 100 0.62 -8.55 9.21
N PRO A 101 -0.20 -9.37 8.53
CA PRO A 101 -0.69 -10.64 9.07
C PRO A 101 0.23 -11.83 8.74
N ALA A 102 1.32 -11.61 7.97
CA ALA A 102 2.18 -12.66 7.48
C ALA A 102 2.79 -13.49 8.63
N LYS A 103 2.67 -14.82 8.58
CA LYS A 103 3.20 -15.75 9.60
C LYS A 103 4.68 -15.45 9.94
N LYS A 104 5.51 -15.20 8.92
CA LYS A 104 6.94 -14.87 9.06
C LYS A 104 7.19 -13.61 9.89
N VAL A 105 6.28 -12.64 9.86
CA VAL A 105 6.32 -11.39 10.64
C VAL A 105 5.74 -11.64 12.03
N CYS A 106 4.54 -12.22 12.11
CA CYS A 106 3.86 -12.49 13.37
C CYS A 106 4.60 -13.49 14.26
N ASN A 107 5.25 -14.51 13.70
CA ASN A 107 6.09 -15.47 14.47
C ASN A 107 7.29 -14.80 15.16
N LYS A 108 7.63 -13.57 14.76
CA LYS A 108 8.64 -12.73 15.41
C LYS A 108 8.00 -11.63 16.27
N TRP A 109 6.72 -11.76 16.61
CA TRP A 109 5.92 -10.81 17.39
C TRP A 109 5.82 -9.40 16.76
N ALA A 110 6.15 -9.23 15.48
CA ALA A 110 6.05 -7.96 14.76
C ALA A 110 4.73 -7.83 13.97
N GLY A 111 4.48 -6.65 13.46
CA GLY A 111 3.27 -6.36 12.67
C GLY A 111 2.00 -6.49 13.50
N SER A 112 1.01 -7.21 13.01
CA SER A 112 -0.27 -7.36 13.71
C SER A 112 -0.20 -8.21 14.99
N ALA A 113 0.90 -8.92 15.24
CA ALA A 113 1.10 -9.62 16.52
C ALA A 113 1.23 -8.67 17.70
N LEU A 114 1.75 -7.45 17.48
CA LEU A 114 1.83 -6.41 18.51
C LEU A 114 0.45 -6.02 19.08
N MET A 115 -0.63 -6.23 18.32
CA MET A 115 -1.99 -5.97 18.84
C MET A 115 -2.43 -6.92 19.94
N GLN A 116 -1.68 -7.99 20.22
CA GLN A 116 -1.95 -8.88 21.37
C GLN A 116 -1.35 -8.35 22.69
N ASP A 117 -0.37 -7.46 22.61
CA ASP A 117 0.30 -6.85 23.77
C ASP A 117 0.31 -5.32 23.61
N GLU A 118 -0.77 -4.69 24.08
CA GLU A 118 -0.92 -3.23 24.01
C GLU A 118 0.19 -2.50 24.77
N GLY A 119 0.72 -3.09 25.83
CA GLY A 119 1.82 -2.51 26.60
C GLY A 119 3.11 -2.42 25.78
N LEU A 120 3.48 -3.51 25.09
CA LEU A 120 4.64 -3.50 24.17
C LEU A 120 4.39 -2.58 22.97
N ALA A 121 3.19 -2.64 22.39
CA ALA A 121 2.83 -1.77 21.27
C ALA A 121 2.99 -0.30 21.63
N LEU A 122 2.51 0.10 22.83
CA LEU A 122 2.60 1.48 23.32
C LEU A 122 4.07 1.90 23.55
N ARG A 123 4.88 1.09 24.23
CA ARG A 123 6.31 1.40 24.40
C ARG A 123 7.04 1.60 23.07
N ILE A 124 6.73 0.79 22.05
CA ILE A 124 7.31 0.97 20.70
C ILE A 124 6.85 2.29 20.09
N ILE A 125 5.57 2.64 20.21
CA ILE A 125 5.03 3.90 19.67
C ILE A 125 5.71 5.09 20.36
N GLU A 126 5.76 5.09 21.69
CA GLU A 126 6.39 6.15 22.49
C GLU A 126 7.86 6.35 22.12
N ALA A 127 8.65 5.26 22.04
CA ALA A 127 10.06 5.31 21.67
C ALA A 127 10.28 5.91 20.26
N VAL A 128 9.45 5.53 19.29
CA VAL A 128 9.53 6.05 17.91
C VAL A 128 9.12 7.53 17.89
N VAL A 129 8.05 7.93 18.58
CA VAL A 129 7.59 9.33 18.64
C VAL A 129 8.66 10.20 19.31
N GLU A 130 9.21 9.75 20.44
CA GLU A 130 10.28 10.46 21.17
C GLU A 130 11.53 10.65 20.28
N ALA A 131 11.95 9.60 19.56
CA ALA A 131 13.10 9.68 18.65
C ALA A 131 12.86 10.66 17.47
N CYS A 132 11.64 10.71 16.95
CA CYS A 132 11.29 11.57 15.82
C CYS A 132 11.06 13.03 16.20
N ALA A 133 10.66 13.32 17.43
CA ALA A 133 10.27 14.66 17.89
C ALA A 133 11.37 15.74 17.70
N PRO A 134 12.66 15.51 18.05
CA PRO A 134 13.74 16.51 17.83
C PRO A 134 13.96 16.84 16.35
N ARG A 135 13.64 15.90 15.46
CA ARG A 135 13.76 16.07 14.00
C ARG A 135 12.47 16.65 13.38
N ARG A 136 11.41 16.87 14.18
CA ARG A 136 10.09 17.35 13.74
C ARG A 136 9.46 16.45 12.64
N VAL A 137 9.75 15.16 12.69
CA VAL A 137 9.20 14.18 11.75
C VAL A 137 7.95 13.56 12.36
N PRO A 138 6.77 13.67 11.72
CA PRO A 138 5.55 13.07 12.22
C PRO A 138 5.61 11.55 12.16
N VAL A 139 4.97 10.93 13.16
CA VAL A 139 4.79 9.48 13.23
C VAL A 139 3.35 9.12 12.93
N THR A 140 3.14 8.10 12.10
CA THR A 140 1.84 7.52 11.77
C THR A 140 1.79 6.05 12.14
N LEU A 141 0.60 5.51 12.31
CA LEU A 141 0.38 4.12 12.70
C LEU A 141 -0.56 3.44 11.70
N LYS A 142 -0.17 2.26 11.20
CA LYS A 142 -1.06 1.40 10.40
C LYS A 142 -1.30 0.09 11.11
N MET A 143 -2.58 -0.18 11.44
CA MET A 143 -3.00 -1.36 12.20
C MET A 143 -4.21 -2.07 11.60
N ARG A 144 -4.65 -3.16 12.22
CA ARG A 144 -5.90 -3.87 11.96
C ARG A 144 -6.94 -3.57 13.05
N THR A 145 -8.13 -4.19 12.94
CA THR A 145 -9.19 -4.04 13.96
C THR A 145 -8.85 -4.77 15.27
N GLY A 146 -7.96 -5.74 15.23
CA GLY A 146 -7.50 -6.55 16.34
C GLY A 146 -6.83 -7.83 15.89
N TRP A 147 -6.54 -8.72 16.85
CA TRP A 147 -5.96 -10.03 16.58
C TRP A 147 -6.98 -11.00 15.97
N CYS A 148 -8.14 -11.17 16.63
CA CYS A 148 -9.25 -12.02 16.22
C CYS A 148 -10.59 -11.35 16.54
N GLN A 149 -11.70 -11.98 16.19
CA GLN A 149 -13.04 -11.40 16.40
C GLN A 149 -13.37 -11.14 17.88
N SER A 150 -12.90 -12.01 18.78
CA SER A 150 -13.08 -11.84 20.23
C SER A 150 -12.09 -10.86 20.86
N HIS A 151 -11.07 -10.42 20.12
CA HIS A 151 -10.04 -9.50 20.59
C HIS A 151 -9.80 -8.36 19.59
N LYS A 152 -10.79 -7.49 19.48
CA LYS A 152 -10.73 -6.23 18.71
C LYS A 152 -10.41 -5.09 19.65
N ASN A 153 -9.20 -4.57 19.55
CA ASN A 153 -8.67 -3.54 20.44
C ASN A 153 -8.17 -2.28 19.70
N ALA A 154 -8.59 -2.11 18.45
CA ALA A 154 -8.14 -0.95 17.66
C ALA A 154 -8.46 0.39 18.32
N VAL A 155 -9.61 0.53 19.01
CA VAL A 155 -10.00 1.79 19.64
C VAL A 155 -9.10 2.14 20.82
N SER A 156 -8.81 1.18 21.71
CA SER A 156 -7.93 1.42 22.87
C SER A 156 -6.51 1.74 22.43
N LEU A 157 -5.97 0.95 21.49
CA LEU A 157 -4.63 1.16 20.95
C LEU A 157 -4.50 2.50 20.20
N ALA A 158 -5.53 2.88 19.42
CA ALA A 158 -5.52 4.15 18.69
C ALA A 158 -5.53 5.36 19.63
N ARG A 159 -6.32 5.32 20.72
CA ARG A 159 -6.30 6.38 21.75
C ARG A 159 -4.95 6.49 22.44
N ALA A 160 -4.35 5.35 22.80
CA ALA A 160 -3.02 5.33 23.39
C ALA A 160 -1.97 5.90 22.43
N ALA A 161 -2.06 5.53 21.13
CA ALA A 161 -1.18 6.04 20.10
C ALA A 161 -1.32 7.57 19.89
N GLU A 162 -2.54 8.11 19.87
CA GLU A 162 -2.77 9.57 19.81
C GLU A 162 -2.20 10.27 21.04
N ALA A 163 -2.44 9.74 22.24
CA ALA A 163 -1.90 10.29 23.48
C ALA A 163 -0.36 10.28 23.51
N ALA A 164 0.28 9.29 22.88
CA ALA A 164 1.73 9.19 22.71
C ALA A 164 2.29 10.15 21.62
N GLY A 165 1.43 10.79 20.82
CA GLY A 165 1.86 11.77 19.82
C GLY A 165 1.85 11.28 18.37
N VAL A 166 1.22 10.14 18.05
CA VAL A 166 0.94 9.73 16.68
C VAL A 166 0.03 10.75 16.02
N GLN A 167 0.27 11.06 14.75
CA GLN A 167 -0.41 12.16 14.04
C GLN A 167 -1.39 11.69 12.95
N MET A 168 -1.50 10.41 12.69
CA MET A 168 -2.49 9.80 11.81
C MET A 168 -2.57 8.30 12.10
N VAL A 169 -3.76 7.74 12.11
CA VAL A 169 -3.99 6.29 12.26
C VAL A 169 -4.69 5.74 11.03
N THR A 170 -4.14 4.66 10.46
CA THR A 170 -4.78 3.89 9.37
C THR A 170 -5.27 2.56 9.92
N VAL A 171 -6.54 2.24 9.74
CA VAL A 171 -7.14 0.97 10.19
C VAL A 171 -7.58 0.14 9.00
N HIS A 172 -7.03 -1.08 8.89
CA HIS A 172 -7.55 -2.09 7.96
C HIS A 172 -8.73 -2.81 8.62
N GLY A 173 -9.90 -2.79 7.97
CA GLY A 173 -11.18 -3.32 8.46
C GLY A 173 -11.23 -4.86 8.57
N ARG A 174 -10.14 -5.51 8.92
CA ARG A 174 -10.03 -6.95 9.20
C ARG A 174 -9.16 -7.21 10.42
N THR A 175 -9.46 -8.29 11.14
CA THR A 175 -8.54 -8.79 12.17
C THR A 175 -7.33 -9.48 11.52
N ARG A 176 -6.29 -9.76 12.33
CA ARG A 176 -5.13 -10.55 11.86
C ARG A 176 -5.55 -11.95 11.41
N GLU A 177 -6.43 -12.59 12.18
CA GLU A 177 -6.89 -13.95 11.91
C GLU A 177 -7.61 -14.08 10.57
N GLN A 178 -8.42 -13.10 10.19
CA GLN A 178 -9.07 -13.04 8.89
C GLN A 178 -8.08 -12.94 7.73
N GLY A 179 -6.87 -12.42 7.95
CA GLY A 179 -5.90 -12.22 6.87
C GLY A 179 -6.47 -11.32 5.77
N TYR A 180 -6.80 -11.92 4.63
CA TYR A 180 -7.49 -11.27 3.50
C TYR A 180 -8.84 -11.92 3.18
N GLY A 181 -9.24 -12.95 3.94
CA GLY A 181 -10.50 -13.65 3.74
C GLY A 181 -11.71 -12.87 4.25
N GLY A 182 -12.89 -13.24 3.76
CA GLY A 182 -14.13 -12.56 4.06
C GLY A 182 -14.17 -11.10 3.58
N GLN A 183 -15.01 -10.28 4.21
CA GLN A 183 -15.15 -8.85 3.89
C GLN A 183 -14.54 -7.98 4.98
N ALA A 184 -14.01 -6.81 4.59
CA ALA A 184 -13.61 -5.78 5.55
C ALA A 184 -14.85 -5.18 6.20
N GLU A 185 -14.81 -5.01 7.52
CA GLU A 185 -15.85 -4.32 8.28
C GLU A 185 -15.43 -2.87 8.55
N TYR A 186 -16.40 -2.01 8.71
CA TYR A 186 -16.17 -0.58 8.84
C TYR A 186 -16.60 0.00 10.19
N ASP A 187 -17.33 -0.75 11.01
CA ASP A 187 -17.83 -0.31 12.31
C ASP A 187 -16.69 0.01 13.29
N THR A 188 -15.66 -0.84 13.32
CA THR A 188 -14.46 -0.57 14.15
C THR A 188 -13.74 0.68 13.66
N ILE A 189 -13.68 0.93 12.33
CA ILE A 189 -13.05 2.14 11.79
C ILE A 189 -13.85 3.39 12.21
N ALA A 190 -15.18 3.33 12.13
CA ALA A 190 -16.07 4.40 12.59
C ALA A 190 -15.88 4.67 14.10
N ALA A 191 -15.77 3.61 14.92
CA ALA A 191 -15.52 3.73 16.35
C ALA A 191 -14.15 4.36 16.66
N VAL A 192 -13.10 4.01 15.88
CA VAL A 192 -11.78 4.66 15.99
C VAL A 192 -11.89 6.13 15.61
N LYS A 193 -12.58 6.47 14.50
CA LYS A 193 -12.78 7.87 14.07
C LYS A 193 -13.52 8.69 15.12
N ALA A 194 -14.56 8.14 15.72
CA ALA A 194 -15.31 8.81 16.78
C ALA A 194 -14.49 9.02 18.07
N ALA A 195 -13.43 8.23 18.27
CA ALA A 195 -12.61 8.25 19.46
C ALA A 195 -11.38 9.17 19.39
N LEU A 196 -10.98 9.59 18.17
CA LEU A 196 -9.75 10.34 17.91
C LEU A 196 -10.02 11.74 17.37
N SER A 197 -9.12 12.67 17.68
CA SER A 197 -9.06 14.02 17.09
C SER A 197 -8.13 14.11 15.87
N ILE A 198 -7.13 13.23 15.79
CA ILE A 198 -6.21 13.14 14.66
C ILE A 198 -6.86 12.46 13.45
N PRO A 199 -6.32 12.64 12.24
CA PRO A 199 -6.82 11.98 11.03
C PRO A 199 -6.86 10.47 11.14
N VAL A 200 -8.00 9.89 10.73
CA VAL A 200 -8.22 8.44 10.62
C VAL A 200 -8.42 8.06 9.15
N VAL A 201 -7.69 7.05 8.70
CA VAL A 201 -7.71 6.56 7.32
C VAL A 201 -8.37 5.18 7.28
N ALA A 202 -9.43 5.04 6.47
CA ALA A 202 -10.09 3.77 6.25
C ALA A 202 -9.37 2.95 5.17
N ASN A 203 -9.12 1.67 5.46
CA ASN A 203 -8.50 0.72 4.55
C ASN A 203 -9.25 -0.62 4.55
N GLY A 204 -9.37 -1.25 3.40
CA GLY A 204 -9.99 -2.57 3.21
C GLY A 204 -11.09 -2.56 2.15
N ASP A 205 -10.97 -3.43 1.15
CA ASP A 205 -11.93 -3.70 0.07
C ASP A 205 -12.50 -2.45 -0.64
N ILE A 206 -11.65 -1.45 -0.82
CA ILE A 206 -11.97 -0.24 -1.58
C ILE A 206 -11.50 -0.47 -3.01
N ASP A 207 -12.41 -0.92 -3.88
CA ASP A 207 -12.13 -1.42 -5.23
C ASP A 207 -12.89 -0.66 -6.33
N SER A 208 -13.79 0.23 -5.94
CA SER A 208 -14.57 1.07 -6.87
C SER A 208 -14.81 2.47 -6.31
N PRO A 209 -15.15 3.43 -7.16
CA PRO A 209 -15.55 4.78 -6.75
C PRO A 209 -16.76 4.79 -5.81
N GLU A 210 -17.77 3.94 -6.04
CA GLU A 210 -18.94 3.79 -5.18
C GLU A 210 -18.56 3.26 -3.81
N LYS A 211 -17.72 2.22 -3.79
CA LYS A 211 -17.23 1.63 -2.53
C LYS A 211 -16.45 2.66 -1.73
N ALA A 212 -15.63 3.47 -2.39
CA ALA A 212 -14.90 4.56 -1.74
C ALA A 212 -15.86 5.55 -1.05
N ARG A 213 -16.92 5.99 -1.73
CA ARG A 213 -17.95 6.87 -1.16
C ARG A 213 -18.69 6.20 0.01
N GLN A 214 -19.09 4.94 -0.18
CA GLN A 214 -19.77 4.15 0.86
C GLN A 214 -18.91 4.04 2.13
N VAL A 215 -17.62 3.76 1.98
CA VAL A 215 -16.70 3.63 3.12
C VAL A 215 -16.54 4.95 3.86
N LEU A 216 -16.38 6.07 3.15
CA LEU A 216 -16.32 7.40 3.79
C LEU A 216 -17.61 7.71 4.57
N GLN A 217 -18.78 7.42 3.98
CA GLN A 217 -20.07 7.65 4.64
C GLN A 217 -20.25 6.75 5.87
N ALA A 218 -19.86 5.48 5.78
CA ALA A 218 -20.02 4.53 6.87
C ALA A 218 -19.05 4.79 8.04
N THR A 219 -17.86 5.30 7.75
CA THR A 219 -16.80 5.44 8.77
C THR A 219 -16.62 6.86 9.29
N GLY A 220 -17.00 7.87 8.51
CA GLY A 220 -16.61 9.26 8.76
C GLY A 220 -15.10 9.51 8.68
N ALA A 221 -14.31 8.57 8.13
CA ALA A 221 -12.87 8.68 8.02
C ALA A 221 -12.45 9.90 7.20
N ASP A 222 -11.28 10.47 7.51
CA ASP A 222 -10.74 11.65 6.85
C ASP A 222 -10.11 11.33 5.50
N ALA A 223 -9.71 10.07 5.27
CA ALA A 223 -9.08 9.61 4.04
C ALA A 223 -9.30 8.12 3.80
N LEU A 224 -8.99 7.69 2.58
CA LEU A 224 -9.06 6.30 2.14
C LEU A 224 -7.67 5.79 1.76
N MET A 225 -7.35 4.55 2.15
CA MET A 225 -6.13 3.87 1.70
C MET A 225 -6.49 2.68 0.83
N ILE A 226 -6.00 2.66 -0.41
CA ILE A 226 -6.29 1.63 -1.41
C ILE A 226 -5.05 0.74 -1.57
N GLY A 227 -5.25 -0.58 -1.49
CA GLY A 227 -4.20 -1.58 -1.67
C GLY A 227 -4.39 -2.38 -2.95
N ARG A 228 -4.86 -3.61 -2.83
CA ARG A 228 -4.97 -4.61 -3.91
C ARG A 228 -5.68 -4.11 -5.17
N ALA A 229 -6.68 -3.26 -5.02
CA ALA A 229 -7.41 -2.70 -6.16
C ALA A 229 -6.57 -1.79 -7.08
N ALA A 230 -5.42 -1.30 -6.61
CA ALA A 230 -4.48 -0.55 -7.45
C ALA A 230 -3.54 -1.45 -8.26
N GLN A 231 -3.48 -2.76 -7.98
CA GLN A 231 -2.67 -3.73 -8.73
C GLN A 231 -3.27 -3.94 -10.12
N GLY A 232 -2.51 -3.58 -11.16
CA GLY A 232 -2.98 -3.60 -12.54
C GLY A 232 -4.00 -2.51 -12.90
N ARG A 233 -4.38 -1.66 -11.94
CA ARG A 233 -5.31 -0.54 -12.09
C ARG A 233 -4.87 0.68 -11.27
N PRO A 234 -3.64 1.17 -11.43
CA PRO A 234 -3.16 2.29 -10.60
C PRO A 234 -3.95 3.59 -10.84
N TRP A 235 -4.67 3.72 -11.94
CA TRP A 235 -5.59 4.84 -12.23
C TRP A 235 -6.86 4.84 -11.37
N ILE A 236 -7.07 3.83 -10.50
CA ILE A 236 -8.19 3.81 -9.54
C ILE A 236 -8.18 5.07 -8.65
N PHE A 237 -7.02 5.63 -8.33
CA PHE A 237 -6.93 6.86 -7.54
C PHE A 237 -7.56 8.04 -8.30
N ARG A 238 -7.31 8.17 -9.59
CA ARG A 238 -7.92 9.19 -10.44
C ARG A 238 -9.43 8.99 -10.58
N GLU A 239 -9.87 7.74 -10.77
CA GLU A 239 -11.29 7.40 -10.86
C GLU A 239 -12.04 7.73 -9.57
N VAL A 240 -11.51 7.29 -8.43
CA VAL A 240 -12.10 7.56 -7.11
C VAL A 240 -12.09 9.07 -6.81
N GLY A 241 -10.97 9.75 -7.06
CA GLY A 241 -10.87 11.19 -6.82
C GLY A 241 -11.89 11.99 -7.62
N HIS A 242 -12.03 11.68 -8.90
CA HIS A 242 -13.02 12.33 -9.77
C HIS A 242 -14.47 12.07 -9.29
N TYR A 243 -14.80 10.81 -8.99
CA TYR A 243 -16.13 10.44 -8.54
C TYR A 243 -16.49 11.06 -7.19
N LEU A 244 -15.58 11.13 -6.25
CA LEU A 244 -15.82 11.78 -4.95
C LEU A 244 -16.05 13.28 -5.11
N ALA A 245 -15.37 13.93 -6.06
CA ALA A 245 -15.50 15.36 -6.32
C ALA A 245 -16.76 15.71 -7.11
N THR A 246 -17.16 14.88 -8.09
CA THR A 246 -18.19 15.26 -9.08
C THR A 246 -19.46 14.40 -9.03
N GLY A 247 -19.39 13.21 -8.46
CA GLY A 247 -20.43 12.19 -8.53
C GLY A 247 -20.51 11.45 -9.86
N GLN A 248 -19.63 11.74 -10.81
CA GLN A 248 -19.61 11.15 -12.14
C GLN A 248 -18.42 10.20 -12.32
N HIS A 249 -18.60 9.16 -13.13
CA HIS A 249 -17.52 8.27 -13.52
C HIS A 249 -16.65 8.88 -14.62
N LEU A 250 -15.36 8.62 -14.56
CA LEU A 250 -14.49 8.80 -15.70
C LEU A 250 -14.74 7.69 -16.74
N ALA A 251 -14.58 8.02 -17.99
CA ALA A 251 -14.50 7.00 -19.02
C ALA A 251 -13.32 6.06 -18.74
N PRO A 252 -13.45 4.75 -19.03
CA PRO A 252 -12.34 3.81 -18.90
C PRO A 252 -11.09 4.30 -19.65
N PRO A 253 -9.89 3.98 -19.20
CA PRO A 253 -8.66 4.43 -19.85
C PRO A 253 -8.55 3.88 -21.28
N LEU A 254 -7.89 4.64 -22.15
CA LEU A 254 -7.53 4.16 -23.49
C LEU A 254 -6.54 3.01 -23.40
N VAL A 255 -6.65 2.04 -24.30
CA VAL A 255 -5.69 0.93 -24.40
C VAL A 255 -4.26 1.46 -24.59
N ALA A 256 -4.08 2.49 -25.44
CA ALA A 256 -2.79 3.14 -25.66
C ALA A 256 -2.25 3.84 -24.39
N GLU A 257 -3.12 4.42 -23.56
CA GLU A 257 -2.72 5.00 -22.28
C GLU A 257 -2.17 3.91 -21.33
N VAL A 258 -2.90 2.80 -21.19
CA VAL A 258 -2.49 1.70 -20.31
C VAL A 258 -1.21 1.03 -20.80
N LYS A 259 -1.04 0.84 -22.10
CA LYS A 259 0.22 0.39 -22.70
C LYS A 259 1.39 1.25 -22.23
N ARG A 260 1.28 2.57 -22.38
CA ARG A 260 2.33 3.52 -21.97
C ARG A 260 2.60 3.43 -20.47
N LEU A 261 1.55 3.49 -19.63
CA LEU A 261 1.70 3.40 -18.17
C LEU A 261 2.42 2.12 -17.73
N LEU A 262 2.09 0.99 -18.33
CA LEU A 262 2.75 -0.27 -18.00
C LEU A 262 4.21 -0.29 -18.47
N LEU A 263 4.51 0.16 -19.69
CA LEU A 263 5.88 0.20 -20.20
C LEU A 263 6.77 1.15 -19.37
N ASP A 264 6.27 2.34 -19.03
CA ASP A 264 6.98 3.29 -18.16
C ASP A 264 7.23 2.69 -16.75
N HIS A 265 6.24 1.99 -16.19
CA HIS A 265 6.38 1.28 -14.93
C HIS A 265 7.43 0.17 -15.01
N LEU A 266 7.44 -0.62 -16.09
CA LEU A 266 8.41 -1.68 -16.30
C LEU A 266 9.83 -1.14 -16.43
N GLN A 267 10.03 -0.05 -17.16
CA GLN A 267 11.33 0.59 -17.30
C GLN A 267 11.88 1.04 -15.93
N ASP A 268 11.06 1.71 -15.12
CA ASP A 268 11.44 2.16 -13.77
C ASP A 268 11.71 0.96 -12.85
N HIS A 269 10.92 -0.11 -13.00
CA HIS A 269 11.07 -1.36 -12.24
C HIS A 269 12.38 -2.09 -12.58
N TYR A 270 12.72 -2.21 -13.86
CA TYR A 270 14.01 -2.80 -14.28
C TYR A 270 15.20 -1.95 -13.81
N GLY A 271 15.07 -0.62 -13.82
CA GLY A 271 16.09 0.27 -13.27
C GLY A 271 16.34 0.05 -11.78
N LEU A 272 15.30 -0.25 -10.99
CA LEU A 272 15.42 -0.50 -9.56
C LEU A 272 15.97 -1.90 -9.24
N TYR A 273 15.51 -2.93 -9.96
CA TYR A 273 15.78 -4.33 -9.61
C TYR A 273 16.93 -4.94 -10.42
N GLY A 274 17.32 -4.31 -11.53
CA GLY A 274 18.20 -4.91 -12.54
C GLY A 274 17.47 -5.96 -13.36
N GLU A 275 18.08 -6.41 -14.47
CA GLU A 275 17.44 -7.29 -15.42
C GLU A 275 16.97 -8.61 -14.81
N TYR A 276 17.87 -9.36 -14.17
CA TYR A 276 17.58 -10.69 -13.63
C TYR A 276 16.39 -10.71 -12.65
N SER A 277 16.43 -9.84 -11.65
CA SER A 277 15.38 -9.76 -10.63
C SER A 277 14.16 -8.97 -11.13
N GLY A 278 14.40 -7.95 -11.95
CA GLY A 278 13.38 -7.08 -12.51
C GLY A 278 12.41 -7.83 -13.40
N VAL A 279 12.92 -8.58 -14.38
CA VAL A 279 12.10 -9.38 -15.31
C VAL A 279 11.21 -10.38 -14.55
N ARG A 280 11.78 -11.10 -13.57
CA ARG A 280 11.04 -12.08 -12.78
C ARG A 280 9.97 -11.44 -11.89
N SER A 281 10.30 -10.34 -11.24
CA SER A 281 9.34 -9.64 -10.37
C SER A 281 8.31 -8.83 -11.15
N ALA A 282 8.61 -8.37 -12.37
CA ALA A 282 7.67 -7.68 -13.25
C ALA A 282 6.50 -8.57 -13.71
N ARG A 283 6.71 -9.89 -13.81
CA ARG A 283 5.69 -10.86 -14.26
C ARG A 283 4.37 -10.73 -13.50
N LYS A 284 4.42 -10.48 -12.20
CA LYS A 284 3.21 -10.28 -11.39
C LYS A 284 2.49 -8.98 -11.75
N HIS A 285 3.24 -7.88 -11.95
CA HIS A 285 2.65 -6.60 -12.35
C HIS A 285 1.98 -6.72 -13.72
N ILE A 286 2.69 -7.25 -14.72
CA ILE A 286 2.12 -7.52 -16.05
C ILE A 286 0.86 -8.40 -15.92
N GLY A 287 0.94 -9.49 -15.14
CA GLY A 287 -0.18 -10.38 -14.91
C GLY A 287 -1.42 -9.70 -14.34
N TRP A 288 -1.25 -8.74 -13.44
CA TRP A 288 -2.39 -7.97 -12.91
C TRP A 288 -3.05 -7.06 -13.94
N TYR A 289 -2.28 -6.44 -14.84
CA TYR A 289 -2.84 -5.61 -15.90
C TYR A 289 -3.63 -6.40 -16.93
N VAL A 290 -3.18 -7.62 -17.25
CA VAL A 290 -3.74 -8.37 -18.38
C VAL A 290 -4.77 -9.44 -18.00
N LYS A 291 -4.86 -9.84 -16.72
CA LYS A 291 -5.66 -10.98 -16.26
C LYS A 291 -7.13 -10.98 -16.68
N SER A 292 -7.73 -9.79 -16.81
CA SER A 292 -9.13 -9.60 -17.19
C SER A 292 -9.31 -9.17 -18.65
N LEU A 293 -8.23 -9.09 -19.43
CA LEU A 293 -8.27 -8.68 -20.82
C LEU A 293 -8.38 -9.89 -21.77
N PRO A 294 -9.01 -9.73 -22.95
CA PRO A 294 -9.02 -10.78 -23.97
C PRO A 294 -7.61 -11.28 -24.32
N GLY A 295 -7.40 -12.59 -24.25
CA GLY A 295 -6.07 -13.22 -24.48
C GLY A 295 -5.05 -13.00 -23.36
N GLY A 296 -5.43 -12.35 -22.26
CA GLY A 296 -4.50 -11.99 -21.17
C GLY A 296 -3.93 -13.17 -20.41
N LEU A 297 -4.68 -14.29 -20.25
CA LEU A 297 -4.17 -15.49 -19.58
C LEU A 297 -3.08 -16.17 -20.39
N ASP A 298 -3.26 -16.32 -21.71
CA ASP A 298 -2.26 -16.92 -22.60
C ASP A 298 -1.04 -16.03 -22.68
N PHE A 299 -1.25 -14.72 -22.78
CA PHE A 299 -0.17 -13.74 -22.73
C PHE A 299 0.64 -13.84 -21.43
N ARG A 300 -0.03 -13.96 -20.28
CA ARG A 300 0.64 -14.15 -18.97
C ARG A 300 1.49 -15.42 -18.96
N ALA A 301 1.00 -16.52 -19.50
CA ALA A 301 1.76 -17.78 -19.61
C ALA A 301 3.05 -17.56 -20.42
N ARG A 302 2.96 -16.88 -21.56
CA ARG A 302 4.13 -16.51 -22.38
C ARG A 302 5.10 -15.62 -21.64
N MET A 303 4.62 -14.61 -20.87
CA MET A 303 5.47 -13.71 -20.08
C MET A 303 6.33 -14.42 -19.05
N ASN A 304 5.87 -15.56 -18.52
CA ASN A 304 6.61 -16.34 -17.54
C ASN A 304 7.84 -17.05 -18.13
N THR A 305 7.94 -17.17 -19.45
CA THR A 305 9.07 -17.80 -20.14
C THR A 305 10.14 -16.81 -20.59
N LEU A 306 9.86 -15.50 -20.58
CA LEU A 306 10.82 -14.47 -21.00
C LEU A 306 11.75 -14.10 -19.84
N ASP A 307 13.04 -14.06 -20.09
CA ASP A 307 14.10 -13.73 -19.13
C ASP A 307 14.88 -12.46 -19.46
N ASP A 308 14.48 -11.77 -20.53
CA ASP A 308 15.09 -10.54 -21.05
C ASP A 308 14.11 -9.37 -20.95
N CYS A 309 14.57 -8.20 -20.48
CA CYS A 309 13.71 -7.04 -20.27
C CYS A 309 13.23 -6.39 -21.57
N VAL A 310 14.03 -6.43 -22.64
CA VAL A 310 13.67 -5.88 -23.96
C VAL A 310 12.59 -6.76 -24.58
N ALA A 311 12.80 -8.08 -24.58
CA ALA A 311 11.82 -9.05 -25.09
C ALA A 311 10.50 -8.96 -24.30
N GLN A 312 10.56 -8.80 -22.97
CA GLN A 312 9.37 -8.68 -22.13
C GLN A 312 8.61 -7.38 -22.42
N SER A 313 9.32 -6.25 -22.56
CA SER A 313 8.71 -4.96 -22.91
C SER A 313 8.11 -4.97 -24.31
N GLN A 314 8.80 -5.55 -25.30
CA GLN A 314 8.29 -5.68 -26.67
C GLN A 314 7.02 -6.53 -26.72
N ALA A 315 7.01 -7.67 -26.02
CA ALA A 315 5.83 -8.51 -25.97
C ALA A 315 4.62 -7.82 -25.30
N VAL A 316 4.86 -6.97 -24.27
CA VAL A 316 3.80 -6.13 -23.68
C VAL A 316 3.31 -5.12 -24.71
N ALA A 317 4.21 -4.47 -25.46
CA ALA A 317 3.85 -3.51 -26.48
C ALA A 317 2.97 -4.15 -27.56
N ASP A 318 3.39 -5.30 -28.10
CA ASP A 318 2.68 -6.04 -29.14
C ASP A 318 1.27 -6.48 -28.66
N PHE A 319 1.16 -6.99 -27.42
CA PHE A 319 -0.13 -7.39 -26.85
C PHE A 319 -1.13 -6.22 -26.81
N PHE A 320 -0.69 -5.05 -26.33
CA PHE A 320 -1.57 -3.89 -26.27
C PHE A 320 -1.83 -3.26 -27.64
N ASP A 321 -0.94 -3.38 -28.61
CA ASP A 321 -1.17 -2.95 -29.99
C ASP A 321 -2.24 -3.83 -30.67
N GLU A 322 -2.15 -5.15 -30.50
CA GLU A 322 -3.20 -6.06 -30.98
C GLU A 322 -4.55 -5.82 -30.29
N LEU A 323 -4.53 -5.53 -28.99
CA LEU A 323 -5.73 -5.20 -28.26
C LEU A 323 -6.35 -3.88 -28.77
N GLY A 324 -5.52 -2.88 -29.08
CA GLY A 324 -5.93 -1.58 -29.61
C GLY A 324 -6.59 -1.67 -30.99
N LEU A 325 -6.32 -2.71 -31.79
CA LEU A 325 -7.03 -2.98 -33.05
C LEU A 325 -8.48 -3.45 -32.83
N ARG A 326 -8.81 -3.92 -31.63
CA ARG A 326 -10.12 -4.50 -31.28
C ARG A 326 -10.96 -3.57 -30.40
N MET A 327 -10.34 -2.69 -29.63
CA MET A 327 -11.03 -1.77 -28.73
C MET A 327 -10.17 -0.55 -28.41
N ASP A 328 -10.78 0.62 -28.37
CA ASP A 328 -10.11 1.87 -28.02
C ASP A 328 -9.87 2.03 -26.51
N ARG A 329 -10.80 1.51 -25.69
CA ARG A 329 -10.79 1.64 -24.24
C ARG A 329 -10.87 0.27 -23.57
N LEU A 330 -10.26 0.16 -22.38
CA LEU A 330 -10.41 -1.04 -21.56
C LEU A 330 -11.88 -1.25 -21.16
N PRO A 331 -12.32 -2.50 -20.96
CA PRO A 331 -13.66 -2.77 -20.44
C PRO A 331 -13.82 -2.20 -19.02
N VAL A 332 -15.02 -1.79 -18.66
CA VAL A 332 -15.35 -1.44 -17.28
C VAL A 332 -15.20 -2.70 -16.44
N LEU A 333 -14.30 -2.67 -15.45
CA LEU A 333 -14.17 -3.77 -14.51
C LEU A 333 -15.40 -3.74 -13.60
N SER A 334 -16.34 -4.66 -13.81
CA SER A 334 -17.43 -4.85 -12.86
C SER A 334 -16.89 -5.40 -11.54
N ALA A 335 -17.45 -4.94 -10.42
CA ALA A 335 -17.05 -5.32 -9.05
C ALA A 335 -17.31 -6.80 -8.68
N SER A 336 -17.61 -7.67 -9.66
CA SER A 336 -18.02 -9.06 -9.46
C SER A 336 -17.12 -10.06 -10.18
N HIS A 337 -15.97 -10.38 -9.61
CA HIS A 337 -15.29 -11.67 -9.82
C HIS A 337 -14.62 -12.11 -8.52
N PRO A 338 -15.36 -12.85 -7.64
CA PRO A 338 -14.78 -13.42 -6.40
C PRO A 338 -13.85 -14.63 -6.63
N GLU A 339 -13.75 -15.20 -7.85
CA GLU A 339 -13.17 -16.53 -8.06
C GLU A 339 -11.67 -16.60 -8.41
N LEU A 340 -10.87 -15.54 -8.24
CA LEU A 340 -9.44 -15.57 -8.56
C LEU A 340 -8.49 -15.29 -7.37
N GLU A 341 -8.97 -15.49 -6.13
CA GLU A 341 -8.15 -15.25 -4.92
C GLU A 341 -7.37 -16.47 -4.39
N GLU A 342 -7.55 -17.66 -4.93
CA GLU A 342 -6.78 -18.85 -4.56
C GLU A 342 -5.52 -18.95 -5.42
N HIS A 343 -4.36 -18.76 -4.86
CA HIS A 343 -2.98 -18.98 -5.30
C HIS A 343 -2.10 -17.72 -5.35
N LEU A 344 -2.10 -16.94 -4.27
CA LEU A 344 -0.95 -16.10 -3.95
C LEU A 344 -0.41 -16.49 -2.55
N GLU A 345 -0.11 -17.75 -2.36
CA GLU A 345 0.92 -18.11 -1.38
C GLU A 345 2.24 -17.56 -1.91
N LEU A 346 2.74 -16.56 -1.22
CA LEU A 346 4.07 -16.01 -1.42
C LEU A 346 5.05 -17.16 -1.21
N SER A 347 5.52 -17.74 -2.29
CA SER A 347 6.71 -18.62 -2.28
C SER A 347 7.92 -17.83 -1.82
N PRO A 348 8.89 -18.47 -1.14
CA PRO A 348 9.82 -17.96 -0.14
C PRO A 348 10.78 -16.87 -0.62
#